data_2409ab2069e6c4708e18891b7e97c39b
#
_entry.id   2409ab2069e6c4708e18891b7e97c39b
#
_cell.length_a   1.000
_cell.length_b   1.000
_cell.length_c   1.000
_cell.angle_alpha   90.00
_cell.angle_beta   90.00
_cell.angle_gamma   90.00
#
_symmetry.space_group_name_H-M   'P 1'
#
loop_
_entity.id
_entity.type
_entity.pdbx_description
1 polymer ?
#
loop_
_entity_poly.entity_id
_entity_poly.type
_entity_poly.pdbx_seq_one_letter_code
_entity_poly.pdbx_strand_id
1 'polypeptide(L)'
;MRSLLIVVVTAIASVLVLHAAPQAGTDARARELIRMLHLAVLPKESGYLGIIGRSTQMVTVDGRALAVQSQNYYMLTRDRPVNYLHWLVPDDTHILIEGGPVDYFIFHPDGRAEKVTLGLDLAAGQRPVVAVPGGCWKALRLREGASYALMANTLSPEFTPDRVKIGAGPDWVKRFANSAPWATPKALRDLIGPNWMPQ
;
A
#
# COMPACT_ATOMS: atom_id res chain seq x y z
N MET A 1 26.93 -44.69 18.93
CA MET A 1 25.96 -43.62 18.99
C MET A 1 26.48 -42.45 18.15
N ARG A 2 25.98 -42.26 16.95
CA ARG A 2 26.37 -41.15 16.03
C ARG A 2 25.26 -40.10 16.09
N SER A 3 25.59 -38.94 16.68
CA SER A 3 24.71 -37.80 16.73
C SER A 3 24.62 -37.16 15.35
N LEU A 4 23.40 -37.12 14.78
CA LEU A 4 23.09 -36.47 13.52
C LEU A 4 22.80 -35.00 13.80
N LEU A 5 23.70 -34.12 13.36
CA LEU A 5 23.51 -32.66 13.45
C LEU A 5 22.62 -32.22 12.32
N ILE A 6 21.37 -31.85 12.62
CA ILE A 6 20.45 -31.28 11.64
C ILE A 6 20.74 -29.79 11.54
N VAL A 7 21.36 -29.38 10.43
CA VAL A 7 21.52 -27.96 10.08
C VAL A 7 20.24 -27.50 9.43
N VAL A 8 19.46 -26.69 10.15
CA VAL A 8 18.30 -25.99 9.60
C VAL A 8 18.80 -24.77 8.84
N VAL A 9 18.81 -24.86 7.51
CA VAL A 9 19.09 -23.71 6.64
C VAL A 9 17.80 -22.90 6.49
N THR A 10 17.70 -21.80 7.23
CA THR A 10 16.64 -20.80 7.04
C THR A 10 16.92 -20.01 5.77
N ALA A 11 16.21 -20.31 4.70
CA ALA A 11 16.23 -19.52 3.48
C ALA A 11 15.54 -18.17 3.75
N ILE A 12 16.34 -17.12 3.93
CA ILE A 12 15.86 -15.73 3.92
C ILE A 12 15.56 -15.40 2.46
N ALA A 13 14.28 -15.37 2.08
CA ALA A 13 13.85 -14.86 0.79
C ALA A 13 14.14 -13.36 0.73
N SER A 14 15.28 -12.99 0.19
CA SER A 14 15.64 -11.61 -0.11
C SER A 14 14.71 -11.12 -1.22
N VAL A 15 13.76 -10.26 -0.89
CA VAL A 15 13.01 -9.49 -1.88
C VAL A 15 14.02 -8.56 -2.56
N LEU A 16 14.34 -8.85 -3.81
CA LEU A 16 15.20 -8.00 -4.63
C LEU A 16 14.47 -6.68 -4.89
N VAL A 17 14.77 -5.67 -4.10
CA VAL A 17 14.24 -4.32 -4.26
C VAL A 17 15.10 -3.61 -5.32
N LEU A 18 14.58 -3.49 -6.54
CA LEU A 18 15.24 -2.77 -7.62
C LEU A 18 15.23 -1.27 -7.29
N HIS A 19 16.41 -0.70 -7.00
CA HIS A 19 16.59 0.74 -6.87
C HIS A 19 16.55 1.39 -8.27
N ALA A 20 15.34 1.72 -8.74
CA ALA A 20 15.20 2.55 -9.94
C ALA A 20 15.37 4.03 -9.57
N ALA A 21 16.22 4.76 -10.29
CA ALA A 21 16.37 6.19 -10.10
C ALA A 21 15.03 6.92 -10.37
N PRO A 22 14.70 8.00 -9.62
CA PRO A 22 13.53 8.82 -9.87
C PRO A 22 13.53 9.37 -11.29
N GLN A 23 12.38 9.32 -11.97
CA GLN A 23 12.25 9.80 -13.34
C GLN A 23 12.28 11.35 -13.40
N ALA A 24 12.59 11.91 -14.60
CA ALA A 24 12.51 13.35 -14.84
C ALA A 24 11.09 13.85 -14.57
N GLY A 25 10.95 14.92 -13.75
CA GLY A 25 9.65 15.47 -13.31
C GLY A 25 9.34 15.27 -11.83
N THR A 26 10.07 14.39 -11.14
CA THR A 26 9.94 14.25 -9.68
C THR A 26 10.48 15.50 -8.97
N ASP A 27 9.74 16.01 -8.01
CA ASP A 27 10.12 17.15 -7.16
C ASP A 27 11.48 16.93 -6.48
N ALA A 28 12.28 18.01 -6.33
CA ALA A 28 13.61 17.95 -5.74
C ALA A 28 13.57 17.39 -4.31
N ARG A 29 12.56 17.82 -3.51
CA ARG A 29 12.36 17.34 -2.15
C ARG A 29 11.96 15.86 -2.13
N ALA A 30 11.13 15.44 -3.07
CA ALA A 30 10.76 14.03 -3.20
C ALA A 30 11.99 13.16 -3.50
N ARG A 31 12.87 13.59 -4.43
CA ARG A 31 14.13 12.85 -4.72
C ARG A 31 15.05 12.78 -3.51
N GLU A 32 15.15 13.86 -2.75
CA GLU A 32 15.91 13.87 -1.50
C GLU A 32 15.39 12.86 -0.50
N LEU A 33 14.08 12.84 -0.25
CA LEU A 33 13.42 11.91 0.66
C LEU A 33 13.60 10.46 0.23
N ILE A 34 13.44 10.16 -1.07
CA ILE A 34 13.65 8.83 -1.63
C ILE A 34 15.08 8.34 -1.32
N ARG A 35 16.06 9.21 -1.53
CA ARG A 35 17.47 8.87 -1.27
C ARG A 35 17.77 8.70 0.22
N MET A 36 17.31 9.64 1.07
CA MET A 36 17.62 9.65 2.51
C MET A 36 16.94 8.51 3.26
N LEU A 37 15.72 8.15 2.87
CA LEU A 37 14.94 7.08 3.50
C LEU A 37 15.12 5.73 2.78
N HIS A 38 16.04 5.67 1.80
CA HIS A 38 16.32 4.46 1.01
C HIS A 38 15.05 3.83 0.41
N LEU A 39 14.14 4.68 -0.10
CA LEU A 39 12.90 4.21 -0.69
C LEU A 39 13.16 3.58 -2.04
N ALA A 40 12.50 2.46 -2.29
CA ALA A 40 12.61 1.74 -3.55
C ALA A 40 11.24 1.59 -4.22
N VAL A 41 11.21 1.50 -5.54
CA VAL A 41 9.98 1.32 -6.31
C VAL A 41 9.29 0.03 -5.92
N LEU A 42 7.98 0.13 -5.62
CA LEU A 42 7.12 -1.03 -5.40
C LEU A 42 6.54 -1.50 -6.76
N PRO A 43 6.98 -2.65 -7.31
CA PRO A 43 6.80 -2.93 -8.74
C PRO A 43 5.34 -3.01 -9.21
N LYS A 44 4.47 -3.71 -8.48
CA LYS A 44 3.08 -3.96 -8.90
C LYS A 44 2.12 -2.87 -8.42
N GLU A 45 2.28 -2.45 -7.18
CA GLU A 45 1.40 -1.46 -6.57
C GLU A 45 1.76 -0.03 -6.97
N SER A 46 2.99 0.19 -7.48
CA SER A 46 3.58 1.51 -7.77
C SER A 46 3.90 2.32 -6.50
N GLY A 47 4.45 3.54 -6.68
CA GLY A 47 4.99 4.31 -5.57
C GLY A 47 6.36 3.81 -5.09
N TYR A 48 6.79 4.30 -3.94
CA TYR A 48 8.06 3.97 -3.32
C TYR A 48 7.84 3.47 -1.90
N LEU A 49 8.57 2.42 -1.52
CA LEU A 49 8.48 1.78 -0.21
C LEU A 49 9.85 1.79 0.47
N GLY A 50 9.88 2.06 1.78
CA GLY A 50 11.04 1.87 2.64
C GLY A 50 10.66 1.12 3.90
N ILE A 51 11.35 0.04 4.22
CA ILE A 51 11.07 -0.75 5.43
C ILE A 51 11.63 -0.01 6.64
N ILE A 52 10.79 0.23 7.65
CA ILE A 52 11.22 0.75 8.95
C ILE A 52 11.57 -0.41 9.89
N GLY A 53 10.67 -1.39 10.00
CA GLY A 53 10.88 -2.54 10.87
C GLY A 53 9.60 -3.28 11.22
N ARG A 54 9.71 -4.14 12.22
CA ARG A 54 8.57 -4.88 12.78
C ARG A 54 8.70 -5.02 14.28
N SER A 55 7.57 -5.26 14.96
CA SER A 55 7.54 -5.55 16.39
C SER A 55 8.30 -6.85 16.71
N THR A 56 8.92 -6.88 17.89
CA THR A 56 9.46 -8.11 18.48
C THR A 56 8.39 -8.92 19.21
N GLN A 57 7.23 -8.30 19.51
CA GLN A 57 6.09 -9.00 20.09
C GLN A 57 5.36 -9.79 19.01
N MET A 58 4.95 -11.00 19.35
CA MET A 58 4.31 -11.93 18.43
C MET A 58 2.86 -12.17 18.83
N VAL A 59 2.03 -12.43 17.84
CA VAL A 59 0.64 -12.86 17.98
C VAL A 59 0.40 -14.09 17.12
N THR A 60 -0.44 -15.02 17.58
CA THR A 60 -0.84 -16.18 16.78
C THR A 60 -2.14 -15.86 16.04
N VAL A 61 -2.09 -15.93 14.70
CA VAL A 61 -3.22 -15.73 13.80
C VAL A 61 -3.28 -16.91 12.84
N ASP A 62 -4.42 -17.59 12.79
CA ASP A 62 -4.63 -18.80 11.96
C ASP A 62 -3.52 -19.85 12.13
N GLY A 63 -3.08 -20.07 13.38
CA GLY A 63 -2.02 -21.02 13.73
C GLY A 63 -0.60 -20.58 13.38
N ARG A 64 -0.39 -19.36 12.89
CA ARG A 64 0.93 -18.79 12.54
C ARG A 64 1.34 -17.73 13.54
N ALA A 65 2.59 -17.77 13.97
CA ALA A 65 3.19 -16.69 14.75
C ALA A 65 3.59 -15.55 13.80
N LEU A 66 3.03 -14.37 14.03
CA LEU A 66 3.30 -13.14 13.27
C LEU A 66 3.72 -12.04 14.24
N ALA A 67 4.54 -11.09 13.80
CA ALA A 67 4.77 -9.90 14.59
C ALA A 67 3.46 -9.09 14.73
N VAL A 68 3.24 -8.48 15.89
CA VAL A 68 2.03 -7.69 16.17
C VAL A 68 1.84 -6.59 15.11
N GLN A 69 2.94 -6.03 14.60
CA GLN A 69 2.90 -5.03 13.51
C GLN A 69 4.19 -5.01 12.70
N SER A 70 4.09 -4.52 11.46
CA SER A 70 5.21 -4.05 10.64
C SER A 70 5.00 -2.60 10.22
N GLN A 71 6.10 -1.86 9.97
CA GLN A 71 6.06 -0.44 9.66
C GLN A 71 6.94 -0.15 8.45
N ASN A 72 6.43 0.74 7.59
CA ASN A 72 7.08 1.15 6.36
C ASN A 72 6.93 2.67 6.17
N TYR A 73 7.86 3.25 5.42
CA TYR A 73 7.59 4.47 4.66
C TYR A 73 6.92 4.09 3.34
N TYR A 74 5.92 4.86 2.94
CA TYR A 74 5.33 4.77 1.62
C TYR A 74 5.24 6.16 0.99
N MET A 75 5.54 6.28 -0.30
CA MET A 75 5.56 7.58 -0.97
C MET A 75 4.95 7.51 -2.36
N LEU A 76 4.04 8.44 -2.64
CA LEU A 76 3.56 8.74 -3.98
C LEU A 76 4.26 10.02 -4.47
N THR A 77 4.48 10.09 -5.77
CA THR A 77 5.11 11.21 -6.46
C THR A 77 4.37 11.53 -7.75
N ARG A 78 4.63 12.69 -8.36
CA ARG A 78 3.97 13.10 -9.60
C ARG A 78 4.21 12.13 -10.76
N ASP A 79 5.35 11.48 -10.82
CA ASP A 79 5.67 10.43 -11.80
C ASP A 79 5.09 9.05 -11.45
N ARG A 80 4.70 8.84 -10.18
CA ARG A 80 4.03 7.64 -9.67
C ARG A 80 2.86 8.01 -8.76
N PRO A 81 1.78 8.61 -9.36
CA PRO A 81 0.71 9.23 -8.57
C PRO A 81 -0.32 8.23 -8.02
N VAL A 82 -0.25 6.97 -8.44
CA VAL A 82 -1.25 5.95 -8.06
C VAL A 82 -0.56 4.80 -7.34
N ASN A 83 -1.13 4.40 -6.20
CA ASN A 83 -0.94 3.07 -5.62
C ASN A 83 -2.10 2.21 -6.13
N TYR A 84 -1.77 1.24 -6.98
CA TYR A 84 -2.79 0.46 -7.67
C TYR A 84 -3.53 -0.49 -6.74
N LEU A 85 -4.72 -0.89 -7.17
CA LEU A 85 -5.66 -1.70 -6.42
C LEU A 85 -5.00 -2.95 -5.85
N HIS A 86 -5.11 -3.09 -4.54
CA HIS A 86 -4.65 -4.25 -3.79
C HIS A 86 -5.55 -4.53 -2.59
N TRP A 87 -5.45 -5.74 -2.07
CA TRP A 87 -6.19 -6.24 -0.93
C TRP A 87 -5.21 -6.82 0.09
N LEU A 88 -5.42 -6.54 1.37
CA LEU A 88 -4.58 -7.01 2.46
C LEU A 88 -5.41 -7.75 3.51
N VAL A 89 -4.84 -8.79 4.11
CA VAL A 89 -5.42 -9.43 5.30
C VAL A 89 -5.29 -8.54 6.54
N PRO A 90 -4.11 -7.94 6.83
CA PRO A 90 -3.96 -7.07 8.01
C PRO A 90 -4.69 -5.74 7.86
N ASP A 91 -4.99 -5.13 8.99
CA ASP A 91 -5.33 -3.71 9.06
C ASP A 91 -4.15 -2.88 8.58
N ASP A 92 -4.43 -1.79 7.88
CA ASP A 92 -3.40 -0.91 7.33
C ASP A 92 -3.71 0.55 7.67
N THR A 93 -2.85 1.18 8.45
CA THR A 93 -2.99 2.58 8.84
C THR A 93 -1.90 3.43 8.21
N HIS A 94 -2.30 4.44 7.46
CA HIS A 94 -1.40 5.44 6.89
C HIS A 94 -1.48 6.76 7.65
N ILE A 95 -0.31 7.35 7.90
CA ILE A 95 -0.14 8.63 8.59
C ILE A 95 0.63 9.54 7.64
N LEU A 96 0.07 10.72 7.31
CA LEU A 96 0.77 11.69 6.47
C LEU A 96 1.94 12.31 7.25
N ILE A 97 3.13 12.22 6.69
CA ILE A 97 4.34 12.85 7.22
C ILE A 97 4.61 14.19 6.53
N GLU A 98 4.57 14.20 5.18
CA GLU A 98 4.92 15.41 4.41
C GLU A 98 4.24 15.38 3.04
N GLY A 99 3.86 16.55 2.50
CA GLY A 99 3.21 16.68 1.18
C GLY A 99 1.73 16.35 1.19
N GLY A 100 1.23 15.69 0.17
CA GLY A 100 -0.19 15.39 -0.01
C GLY A 100 -0.98 16.53 -0.64
N PRO A 101 -2.33 16.44 -0.72
CA PRO A 101 -3.15 15.34 -0.18
C PRO A 101 -3.22 14.10 -1.09
N VAL A 102 -3.72 12.97 -0.53
CA VAL A 102 -3.91 11.70 -1.20
C VAL A 102 -5.34 11.22 -1.04
N ASP A 103 -5.99 10.85 -2.13
CA ASP A 103 -7.32 10.22 -2.10
C ASP A 103 -7.17 8.70 -1.92
N TYR A 104 -7.87 8.14 -0.96
CA TYR A 104 -8.05 6.72 -0.69
C TYR A 104 -9.38 6.27 -1.23
N PHE A 105 -9.37 5.22 -2.03
CA PHE A 105 -10.55 4.53 -2.55
C PHE A 105 -10.61 3.17 -1.85
N ILE A 106 -11.57 2.97 -0.96
CA ILE A 106 -11.69 1.80 -0.09
C ILE A 106 -12.95 1.04 -0.47
N PHE A 107 -12.83 -0.28 -0.64
CA PHE A 107 -13.90 -1.15 -1.09
C PHE A 107 -14.09 -2.28 -0.07
N HIS A 108 -15.23 -2.26 0.60
CA HIS A 108 -15.54 -3.15 1.70
C HIS A 108 -16.08 -4.51 1.22
N PRO A 109 -15.92 -5.58 2.05
CA PRO A 109 -16.45 -6.90 1.73
C PRO A 109 -17.98 -6.95 1.52
N ASP A 110 -18.72 -6.00 2.08
CA ASP A 110 -20.18 -5.85 1.91
C ASP A 110 -20.60 -5.21 0.58
N GLY A 111 -19.65 -4.78 -0.26
CA GLY A 111 -19.90 -4.12 -1.55
C GLY A 111 -19.94 -2.58 -1.47
N ARG A 112 -19.85 -2.00 -0.30
CA ARG A 112 -19.77 -0.54 -0.12
C ARG A 112 -18.40 -0.03 -0.57
N ALA A 113 -18.40 1.13 -1.24
CA ALA A 113 -17.18 1.85 -1.57
C ALA A 113 -17.20 3.24 -0.93
N GLU A 114 -16.06 3.66 -0.40
CA GLU A 114 -15.89 4.99 0.18
C GLU A 114 -14.61 5.66 -0.34
N LYS A 115 -14.61 6.99 -0.26
CA LYS A 115 -13.46 7.82 -0.59
C LYS A 115 -13.11 8.68 0.62
N VAL A 116 -11.85 8.60 1.07
CA VAL A 116 -11.32 9.39 2.17
C VAL A 116 -10.08 10.13 1.66
N THR A 117 -9.87 11.37 2.08
CA THR A 117 -8.67 12.12 1.72
C THR A 117 -7.71 12.20 2.90
N LEU A 118 -6.52 11.62 2.74
CA LEU A 118 -5.39 11.83 3.65
C LEU A 118 -4.77 13.19 3.38
N GLY A 119 -4.72 14.05 4.38
CA GLY A 119 -4.22 15.42 4.26
C GLY A 119 -4.34 16.20 5.57
N LEU A 120 -3.89 17.45 5.58
CA LEU A 120 -3.84 18.27 6.78
C LEU A 120 -4.92 19.36 6.85
N ASP A 121 -5.68 19.57 5.77
CA ASP A 121 -6.78 20.51 5.75
C ASP A 121 -8.05 19.88 6.37
N LEU A 122 -8.11 19.90 7.69
CA LEU A 122 -9.23 19.36 8.46
C LEU A 122 -10.55 20.08 8.14
N ALA A 123 -10.48 21.38 7.84
CA ALA A 123 -11.68 22.17 7.48
C ALA A 123 -12.28 21.71 6.15
N ALA A 124 -11.46 21.23 5.21
CA ALA A 124 -11.90 20.60 3.96
C ALA A 124 -12.23 19.10 4.11
N GLY A 125 -12.33 18.57 5.35
CA GLY A 125 -12.67 17.18 5.63
C GLY A 125 -11.52 16.19 5.40
N GLN A 126 -10.29 16.67 5.21
CA GLN A 126 -9.12 15.80 5.14
C GLN A 126 -8.79 15.22 6.52
N ARG A 127 -8.09 14.10 6.52
CA ARG A 127 -7.65 13.41 7.75
C ARG A 127 -6.16 13.16 7.69
N PRO A 128 -5.39 13.49 8.76
CA PRO A 128 -3.95 13.21 8.81
C PRO A 128 -3.63 11.72 8.95
N VAL A 129 -4.63 10.93 9.32
CA VAL A 129 -4.55 9.47 9.47
C VAL A 129 -5.74 8.81 8.77
N VAL A 130 -5.46 7.77 7.98
CA VAL A 130 -6.48 6.92 7.37
C VAL A 130 -6.18 5.47 7.74
N ALA A 131 -7.13 4.81 8.40
CA ALA A 131 -7.09 3.39 8.71
C ALA A 131 -8.01 2.62 7.75
N VAL A 132 -7.48 1.59 7.11
CA VAL A 132 -8.20 0.68 6.24
C VAL A 132 -8.28 -0.67 6.93
N PRO A 133 -9.48 -1.16 7.28
CA PRO A 133 -9.62 -2.48 7.89
C PRO A 133 -9.10 -3.60 6.99
N GLY A 134 -8.56 -4.64 7.59
CA GLY A 134 -8.18 -5.85 6.90
C GLY A 134 -9.35 -6.45 6.12
N GLY A 135 -9.05 -7.09 5.00
CA GLY A 135 -10.07 -7.64 4.10
C GLY A 135 -10.72 -6.65 3.15
N CYS A 136 -10.43 -5.36 3.26
CA CYS A 136 -10.83 -4.36 2.27
C CYS A 136 -9.86 -4.32 1.08
N TRP A 137 -10.38 -4.02 -0.11
CA TRP A 137 -9.57 -3.57 -1.23
C TRP A 137 -9.34 -2.07 -1.10
N LYS A 138 -8.17 -1.60 -1.53
CA LYS A 138 -7.89 -0.17 -1.60
C LYS A 138 -7.02 0.20 -2.78
N ALA A 139 -7.11 1.45 -3.19
CA ALA A 139 -6.17 2.12 -4.09
C ALA A 139 -5.99 3.56 -3.60
N LEU A 140 -4.84 4.15 -3.88
CA LEU A 140 -4.54 5.52 -3.49
C LEU A 140 -4.18 6.34 -4.73
N ARG A 141 -4.50 7.63 -4.69
CA ARG A 141 -4.11 8.57 -5.75
C ARG A 141 -3.66 9.90 -5.15
N LEU A 142 -2.44 10.29 -5.48
CA LEU A 142 -1.96 11.64 -5.21
C LEU A 142 -2.87 12.63 -5.94
N ARG A 143 -3.38 13.65 -5.24
CA ARG A 143 -4.26 14.66 -5.85
C ARG A 143 -3.50 15.50 -6.86
N GLU A 144 -4.23 15.93 -7.87
CA GLU A 144 -3.74 16.91 -8.84
C GLU A 144 -3.25 18.18 -8.12
N GLY A 145 -2.12 18.73 -8.57
CA GLY A 145 -1.44 19.87 -7.94
C GLY A 145 -0.44 19.48 -6.85
N ALA A 146 -0.56 18.30 -6.23
CA ALA A 146 0.45 17.81 -5.29
C ALA A 146 1.69 17.30 -6.02
N SER A 147 2.88 17.56 -5.46
CA SER A 147 4.14 17.07 -6.01
C SER A 147 4.49 15.67 -5.52
N TYR A 148 4.19 15.38 -4.27
CA TYR A 148 4.42 14.10 -3.61
C TYR A 148 3.60 13.98 -2.32
N ALA A 149 3.55 12.79 -1.76
CA ALA A 149 3.09 12.54 -0.41
C ALA A 149 3.93 11.43 0.22
N LEU A 150 4.62 11.75 1.32
CA LEU A 150 5.33 10.79 2.16
C LEU A 150 4.42 10.40 3.33
N MET A 151 4.28 9.12 3.54
CA MET A 151 3.45 8.52 4.58
C MET A 151 4.26 7.52 5.40
N ALA A 152 3.96 7.38 6.68
CA ALA A 152 4.22 6.14 7.41
C ALA A 152 3.02 5.23 7.24
N ASN A 153 3.28 3.92 7.11
CA ASN A 153 2.22 2.94 7.16
C ASN A 153 2.53 1.82 8.15
N THR A 154 1.49 1.38 8.85
CA THR A 154 1.57 0.31 9.85
C THR A 154 0.58 -0.78 9.51
N LEU A 155 1.06 -2.01 9.37
CA LEU A 155 0.23 -3.19 9.15
C LEU A 155 0.14 -4.02 10.44
N SER A 156 -1.07 -4.39 10.84
CA SER A 156 -1.33 -5.15 12.06
C SER A 156 -2.32 -6.31 11.79
N PRO A 157 -1.86 -7.57 11.96
CA PRO A 157 -0.49 -8.03 12.19
C PRO A 157 0.42 -7.75 10.99
N GLU A 158 1.70 -8.10 11.11
CA GLU A 158 2.72 -7.80 10.08
C GLU A 158 2.33 -8.24 8.67
N PHE A 159 2.89 -7.53 7.68
CA PHE A 159 2.81 -7.93 6.27
C PHE A 159 3.54 -9.25 6.03
N THR A 160 2.88 -10.14 5.26
CA THR A 160 3.53 -11.31 4.64
C THR A 160 3.08 -11.42 3.18
N PRO A 161 3.95 -11.86 2.25
CA PRO A 161 3.65 -11.87 0.81
C PRO A 161 2.45 -12.75 0.41
N ASP A 162 2.09 -13.75 1.20
CA ASP A 162 0.95 -14.63 0.98
C ASP A 162 -0.40 -14.02 1.44
N ARG A 163 -0.36 -12.85 2.07
CA ARG A 163 -1.52 -12.14 2.62
C ARG A 163 -1.87 -10.85 1.86
N VAL A 164 -1.47 -10.77 0.60
CA VAL A 164 -1.79 -9.68 -0.31
C VAL A 164 -2.35 -10.20 -1.64
N LYS A 165 -3.32 -9.49 -2.21
CA LYS A 165 -3.76 -9.67 -3.59
C LYS A 165 -3.60 -8.34 -4.33
N ILE A 166 -3.08 -8.35 -5.55
CA ILE A 166 -2.84 -7.14 -6.35
C ILE A 166 -3.56 -7.29 -7.67
N GLY A 167 -4.34 -6.27 -8.05
CA GLY A 167 -5.12 -6.26 -9.27
C GLY A 167 -6.43 -7.01 -9.16
N ALA A 168 -7.29 -6.86 -10.15
CA ALA A 168 -8.61 -7.46 -10.24
C ALA A 168 -9.08 -7.54 -11.70
N GLY A 169 -10.18 -8.25 -11.93
CA GLY A 169 -10.79 -8.45 -13.24
C GLY A 169 -12.22 -7.92 -13.36
N PRO A 170 -12.94 -8.35 -14.43
CA PRO A 170 -14.29 -7.87 -14.75
C PRO A 170 -15.29 -8.04 -13.62
N ASP A 171 -15.26 -9.17 -12.91
CA ASP A 171 -16.22 -9.44 -11.83
C ASP A 171 -16.06 -8.47 -10.65
N TRP A 172 -14.82 -8.09 -10.31
CA TRP A 172 -14.58 -7.08 -9.29
C TRP A 172 -15.13 -5.72 -9.72
N VAL A 173 -14.89 -5.33 -10.98
CA VAL A 173 -15.45 -4.08 -11.54
C VAL A 173 -16.98 -4.12 -11.52
N LYS A 174 -17.60 -5.22 -11.95
CA LYS A 174 -19.06 -5.40 -11.90
C LYS A 174 -19.61 -5.27 -10.49
N ARG A 175 -18.91 -5.82 -9.51
CA ARG A 175 -19.32 -5.77 -8.09
C ARG A 175 -19.35 -4.35 -7.53
N PHE A 176 -18.34 -3.53 -7.87
CA PHE A 176 -18.19 -2.20 -7.27
C PHE A 176 -18.62 -1.05 -8.18
N ALA A 177 -18.99 -1.30 -9.45
CA ALA A 177 -19.51 -0.29 -10.33
C ALA A 177 -20.78 0.34 -9.76
N ASN A 178 -20.80 1.67 -9.72
CA ASN A 178 -21.92 2.49 -9.19
C ASN A 178 -22.20 2.32 -7.68
N SER A 179 -21.31 1.68 -6.91
CA SER A 179 -21.40 1.61 -5.44
C SER A 179 -21.19 2.98 -4.76
N ALA A 180 -20.61 3.94 -5.49
CA ALA A 180 -20.51 5.35 -5.12
C ALA A 180 -20.51 6.21 -6.38
N PRO A 181 -20.82 7.52 -6.31
CA PRO A 181 -20.90 8.40 -7.50
C PRO A 181 -19.62 8.43 -8.36
N TRP A 182 -18.44 8.26 -7.74
CA TRP A 182 -17.15 8.23 -8.41
C TRP A 182 -16.76 6.83 -8.93
N ALA A 183 -17.42 5.75 -8.48
CA ALA A 183 -17.07 4.37 -8.79
C ALA A 183 -17.60 3.92 -10.15
N THR A 184 -17.26 4.63 -11.22
CA THR A 184 -17.61 4.23 -12.59
C THR A 184 -16.73 3.06 -13.06
N PRO A 185 -17.17 2.22 -14.00
CA PRO A 185 -16.35 1.15 -14.56
C PRO A 185 -14.98 1.62 -15.06
N LYS A 186 -14.91 2.83 -15.67
CA LYS A 186 -13.66 3.43 -16.11
C LYS A 186 -12.76 3.79 -14.93
N ALA A 187 -13.29 4.49 -13.93
CA ALA A 187 -12.52 4.88 -12.75
C ALA A 187 -11.97 3.67 -12.00
N LEU A 188 -12.76 2.60 -11.87
CA LEU A 188 -12.32 1.35 -11.24
C LEU A 188 -11.19 0.67 -12.02
N ARG A 189 -11.28 0.65 -13.36
CA ARG A 189 -10.18 0.14 -14.21
C ARG A 189 -8.92 0.97 -14.07
N ASP A 190 -9.03 2.30 -14.00
CA ASP A 190 -7.90 3.20 -13.81
C ASP A 190 -7.20 2.95 -12.45
N LEU A 191 -7.94 2.54 -11.41
CA LEU A 191 -7.38 2.16 -10.10
C LEU A 191 -6.71 0.79 -10.13
N ILE A 192 -7.19 -0.16 -10.95
CA ILE A 192 -6.53 -1.45 -11.15
C ILE A 192 -5.24 -1.26 -11.98
N GLY A 193 -5.28 -0.40 -12.98
CA GLY A 193 -4.14 -0.05 -13.83
C GLY A 193 -3.53 -1.26 -14.54
N PRO A 194 -2.18 -1.38 -14.51
CA PRO A 194 -1.47 -2.45 -15.22
C PRO A 194 -1.71 -3.85 -14.65
N ASN A 195 -2.35 -3.96 -13.48
CA ASN A 195 -2.66 -5.22 -12.81
C ASN A 195 -4.03 -5.77 -13.19
N TRP A 196 -4.58 -5.34 -14.36
CA TRP A 196 -5.81 -5.89 -14.90
C TRP A 196 -5.67 -7.38 -15.19
N MET A 197 -6.59 -8.18 -14.66
CA MET A 197 -6.66 -9.63 -14.87
C MET A 197 -7.86 -9.93 -15.77
N PRO A 198 -7.68 -10.07 -17.10
CA PRO A 198 -8.73 -10.58 -17.96
C PRO A 198 -9.02 -12.03 -17.59
N GLN A 199 -10.30 -12.42 -17.57
CA GLN A 199 -10.71 -13.82 -17.41
C GLN A 199 -10.37 -14.62 -18.65
#